data_a55df17c491f82df26904de299c3e3aa
#
_entry.id   a55df17c491f82df26904de299c3e3aa
#
_cell.length_a   1.000
_cell.length_b   1.000
_cell.length_c   1.000
_cell.angle_alpha   90.00
_cell.angle_beta   90.00
_cell.angle_gamma   90.00
#
_symmetry.space_group_name_H-M   'P 1'
#
loop_
_entity.id
_entity.type
_entity.pdbx_description
1 polymer ?
#
loop_
_entity_poly.entity_id
_entity_poly.type
_entity_poly.pdbx_seq_one_letter_code
_entity_poly.pdbx_strand_id
1 'polypeptide(L)'
;MIIFASFVNILHSALKDKEFRALLYFVLFVIFSGAIFYMRVENWSFLDALYFSVITLTTVGYGDISPVTDIGKAFTIIYILVGLGVMASFITTLGNKTFNKTS
;
A
#
# COMPACT_ATOMS: atom_id res chain seq x y z
N MET A 1 -7.27 -13.74 18.27
CA MET A 1 -6.07 -13.45 19.06
C MET A 1 -4.84 -14.21 18.58
N ILE A 2 -4.94 -15.53 18.40
CA ILE A 2 -3.83 -16.34 17.89
C ILE A 2 -3.41 -15.88 16.49
N ILE A 3 -4.38 -15.59 15.61
CA ILE A 3 -4.12 -15.15 14.26
C ILE A 3 -3.41 -13.78 14.28
N PHE A 4 -3.85 -12.87 15.15
CA PHE A 4 -3.24 -11.56 15.28
C PHE A 4 -1.80 -11.67 15.78
N ALA A 5 -1.57 -12.52 16.80
CA ALA A 5 -0.23 -12.71 17.33
C ALA A 5 0.71 -13.31 16.28
N SER A 6 0.20 -14.28 15.49
CA SER A 6 0.98 -14.87 14.40
C SER A 6 1.32 -13.82 13.33
N PHE A 7 0.37 -12.95 13.00
CA PHE A 7 0.59 -11.89 12.03
C PHE A 7 1.66 -10.91 12.51
N VAL A 8 1.60 -10.51 13.79
CA VAL A 8 2.59 -9.62 14.38
C VAL A 8 3.98 -10.25 14.36
N ASN A 9 4.06 -11.55 14.69
CA ASN A 9 5.34 -12.27 14.68
C ASN A 9 5.93 -12.35 13.27
N ILE A 10 5.09 -12.60 12.26
CA ILE A 10 5.53 -12.66 10.87
C ILE A 10 6.07 -11.29 10.44
N LEU A 11 5.34 -10.21 10.76
CA LEU A 11 5.77 -8.86 10.44
C LEU A 11 7.09 -8.51 11.14
N HIS A 12 7.18 -8.85 12.42
CA HIS A 12 8.39 -8.57 13.18
C HIS A 12 9.61 -9.28 12.58
N SER A 13 9.44 -10.53 12.17
CA SER A 13 10.52 -11.28 11.53
C SER A 13 10.86 -10.72 10.17
N ALA A 14 9.85 -10.34 9.38
CA ALA A 14 10.07 -9.79 8.05
C ALA A 14 10.77 -8.44 8.13
N LEU A 15 10.50 -7.64 9.15
CA LEU A 15 11.16 -6.34 9.33
C LEU A 15 12.65 -6.45 9.58
N LYS A 16 13.14 -7.62 9.97
CA LYS A 16 14.57 -7.87 10.12
C LYS A 16 15.27 -8.11 8.79
N ASP A 17 14.49 -8.42 7.76
CA ASP A 17 15.04 -8.67 6.43
C ASP A 17 15.22 -7.37 5.69
N LYS A 18 16.41 -7.18 5.12
CA LYS A 18 16.77 -5.94 4.44
C LYS A 18 15.92 -5.73 3.19
N GLU A 19 15.66 -6.81 2.44
CA GLU A 19 14.87 -6.73 1.22
C GLU A 19 13.42 -6.34 1.51
N PHE A 20 12.84 -6.92 2.56
CA PHE A 20 11.48 -6.60 2.96
C PHE A 20 11.39 -5.14 3.42
N ARG A 21 12.37 -4.66 4.18
CA ARG A 21 12.37 -3.26 4.62
C ARG A 21 12.44 -2.30 3.44
N ALA A 22 13.23 -2.63 2.42
CA ALA A 22 13.31 -1.79 1.23
C ALA A 22 11.97 -1.71 0.52
N LEU A 23 11.27 -2.85 0.40
CA LEU A 23 9.93 -2.88 -0.19
C LEU A 23 8.93 -2.09 0.64
N LEU A 24 8.99 -2.23 1.96
CA LEU A 24 8.09 -1.48 2.85
C LEU A 24 8.29 0.02 2.69
N TYR A 25 9.53 0.48 2.66
CA TYR A 25 9.82 1.89 2.45
C TYR A 25 9.31 2.36 1.10
N PHE A 26 9.43 1.53 0.07
CA PHE A 26 8.93 1.86 -1.26
C PHE A 26 7.40 1.98 -1.26
N VAL A 27 6.72 1.06 -0.60
CA VAL A 27 5.25 1.10 -0.47
C VAL A 27 4.82 2.39 0.24
N LEU A 28 5.48 2.73 1.34
CA LEU A 28 5.18 3.96 2.07
C LEU A 28 5.42 5.19 1.21
N PHE A 29 6.50 5.19 0.44
CA PHE A 29 6.80 6.28 -0.48
C PHE A 29 5.68 6.45 -1.52
N VAL A 30 5.21 5.36 -2.10
CA VAL A 30 4.13 5.39 -3.08
C VAL A 30 2.84 5.93 -2.45
N ILE A 31 2.52 5.47 -1.23
CA ILE A 31 1.32 5.92 -0.52
C ILE A 31 1.37 7.42 -0.26
N PHE A 32 2.48 7.93 0.29
CA PHE A 32 2.60 9.34 0.62
C PHE A 32 2.66 10.21 -0.63
N SER A 33 3.30 9.73 -1.70
CA SER A 33 3.31 10.47 -2.97
C SER A 33 1.89 10.62 -3.51
N GLY A 34 1.10 9.55 -3.47
CA GLY A 34 -0.29 9.60 -3.88
C GLY A 34 -1.10 10.56 -3.03
N ALA A 35 -0.91 10.50 -1.70
CA ALA A 35 -1.63 11.38 -0.79
C ALA A 35 -1.36 12.84 -1.10
N ILE A 36 -0.10 13.22 -1.31
CA ILE A 36 0.24 14.60 -1.63
C ILE A 36 -0.39 15.02 -2.95
N PHE A 37 -0.35 14.15 -3.95
CA PHE A 37 -0.93 14.43 -5.26
C PHE A 37 -2.44 14.70 -5.15
N TYR A 38 -3.15 13.82 -4.44
CA TYR A 38 -4.60 13.96 -4.32
C TYR A 38 -4.99 15.18 -3.49
N MET A 39 -4.21 15.54 -2.47
CA MET A 39 -4.45 16.76 -1.73
C MET A 39 -4.48 17.98 -2.64
N ARG A 40 -3.55 18.03 -3.58
CA ARG A 40 -3.39 19.20 -4.46
C ARG A 40 -4.39 19.20 -5.62
N VAL A 41 -4.63 18.03 -6.20
CA VAL A 41 -5.45 17.94 -7.41
C VAL A 41 -6.93 17.89 -7.07
N GLU A 42 -7.31 17.14 -6.03
CA GLU A 42 -8.72 16.97 -5.65
C GLU A 42 -9.14 17.88 -4.50
N ASN A 43 -8.22 18.65 -3.94
CA ASN A 43 -8.47 19.53 -2.79
C ASN A 43 -8.97 18.75 -1.56
N TRP A 44 -8.51 17.53 -1.39
CA TRP A 44 -8.85 16.71 -0.22
C TRP A 44 -7.96 17.07 0.97
N SER A 45 -8.47 16.78 2.17
CA SER A 45 -7.63 16.83 3.37
C SER A 45 -6.54 15.77 3.26
N PHE A 46 -5.46 15.94 4.04
CA PHE A 46 -4.40 14.93 4.06
C PHE A 46 -4.93 13.56 4.46
N LEU A 47 -5.79 13.52 5.46
CA LEU A 47 -6.33 12.25 5.94
C LEU A 47 -7.18 11.56 4.86
N ASP A 48 -8.03 12.31 4.16
CA ASP A 48 -8.84 11.74 3.09
C ASP A 48 -7.95 11.25 1.94
N ALA A 49 -6.93 12.02 1.58
CA ALA A 49 -6.01 11.65 0.52
C ALA A 49 -5.19 10.41 0.90
N LEU A 50 -4.72 10.36 2.13
CA LEU A 50 -3.99 9.21 2.64
C LEU A 50 -4.87 7.96 2.67
N TYR A 51 -6.09 8.11 3.19
CA TYR A 51 -7.06 7.03 3.25
C TYR A 51 -7.33 6.46 1.86
N PHE A 52 -7.61 7.33 0.89
CA PHE A 52 -7.87 6.89 -0.48
C PHE A 52 -6.66 6.17 -1.08
N SER A 53 -5.46 6.70 -0.85
CA SER A 53 -4.24 6.07 -1.36
C SER A 53 -4.06 4.67 -0.79
N VAL A 54 -4.30 4.50 0.49
CA VAL A 54 -4.14 3.20 1.15
C VAL A 54 -5.17 2.20 0.63
N ILE A 55 -6.46 2.57 0.60
CA ILE A 55 -7.50 1.63 0.15
C ILE A 55 -7.37 1.31 -1.33
N THR A 56 -6.82 2.21 -2.11
CA THR A 56 -6.61 1.98 -3.54
C THR A 56 -5.42 1.05 -3.75
N LEU A 57 -4.31 1.32 -3.08
CA LEU A 57 -3.10 0.51 -3.22
C LEU A 57 -3.32 -0.91 -2.72
N THR A 58 -4.08 -1.07 -1.63
CA THR A 58 -4.38 -2.39 -1.07
C THR A 58 -5.55 -3.09 -1.75
N THR A 59 -6.12 -2.49 -2.79
CA THR A 59 -7.24 -3.02 -3.59
C THR A 59 -8.55 -3.16 -2.85
N VAL A 60 -8.71 -2.52 -1.67
CA VAL A 60 -9.97 -2.56 -0.92
C VAL A 60 -11.07 -1.79 -1.65
N GLY A 61 -10.76 -0.53 -2.03
CA GLY A 61 -11.63 0.24 -2.92
C GLY A 61 -13.06 0.38 -2.44
N TYR A 62 -13.28 0.98 -1.26
CA TYR A 62 -14.62 1.14 -0.72
C TYR A 62 -15.54 1.99 -1.61
N GLY A 63 -14.98 2.93 -2.37
CA GLY A 63 -15.78 3.78 -3.25
C GLY A 63 -16.47 4.95 -2.57
N ASP A 64 -16.21 5.16 -1.28
CA ASP A 64 -16.77 6.28 -0.53
C ASP A 64 -16.12 7.62 -0.87
N ILE A 65 -14.87 7.58 -1.30
CA ILE A 65 -14.12 8.74 -1.79
C ILE A 65 -13.52 8.36 -3.13
N SER A 66 -13.69 9.20 -4.14
CA SER A 66 -13.11 8.93 -5.45
C SER A 66 -12.80 10.24 -6.17
N PRO A 67 -11.77 10.24 -7.05
CA PRO A 67 -11.40 11.46 -7.78
C PRO A 67 -12.51 11.91 -8.71
N VAL A 68 -12.70 13.23 -8.82
CA VAL A 68 -13.68 13.80 -9.73
C VAL A 68 -13.04 14.56 -10.87
N THR A 69 -11.75 14.97 -10.74
CA THR A 69 -11.05 15.66 -11.80
C THR A 69 -10.52 14.67 -12.83
N ASP A 70 -10.39 15.11 -14.07
CA ASP A 70 -9.83 14.26 -15.12
C ASP A 70 -8.37 13.91 -14.84
N ILE A 71 -7.60 14.87 -14.33
CA ILE A 71 -6.20 14.64 -13.98
C ILE A 71 -6.11 13.61 -12.86
N GLY A 72 -6.97 13.74 -11.83
CA GLY A 72 -7.01 12.78 -10.73
C GLY A 72 -7.36 11.39 -11.20
N LYS A 73 -8.33 11.28 -12.10
CA LYS A 73 -8.74 9.97 -12.64
C LYS A 73 -7.62 9.34 -13.46
N ALA A 74 -6.96 10.12 -14.31
CA ALA A 74 -5.85 9.63 -15.13
C ALA A 74 -4.70 9.15 -14.24
N PHE A 75 -4.36 9.93 -13.22
CA PHE A 75 -3.32 9.53 -12.26
C PHE A 75 -3.72 8.24 -11.55
N THR A 76 -4.99 8.11 -11.17
CA THR A 76 -5.48 6.94 -10.45
C THR A 76 -5.32 5.66 -11.30
N ILE A 77 -5.58 5.75 -12.60
CA ILE A 77 -5.39 4.60 -13.49
C ILE A 77 -3.95 4.13 -13.43
N ILE A 78 -3.00 5.04 -13.57
CA ILE A 78 -1.58 4.71 -13.51
C ILE A 78 -1.20 4.22 -12.11
N TYR A 79 -1.72 4.88 -11.08
CA TYR A 79 -1.45 4.55 -9.69
C TYR A 79 -1.90 3.13 -9.35
N ILE A 80 -3.09 2.73 -9.83
CA ILE A 80 -3.60 1.39 -9.61
C ILE A 80 -2.70 0.36 -10.29
N LEU A 81 -2.29 0.61 -11.54
CA LEU A 81 -1.46 -0.33 -12.28
C LEU A 81 -0.09 -0.52 -11.60
N VAL A 82 0.52 0.58 -11.19
CA VAL A 82 1.80 0.52 -10.44
C VAL A 82 1.57 -0.13 -9.09
N GLY A 83 0.51 0.27 -8.41
CA GLY A 83 0.19 -0.24 -7.08
C GLY A 83 -0.04 -1.73 -7.02
N LEU A 84 -0.73 -2.28 -8.03
CA LEU A 84 -0.94 -3.73 -8.10
C LEU A 84 0.39 -4.48 -8.16
N GLY A 85 1.34 -3.99 -8.97
CA GLY A 85 2.65 -4.61 -9.06
C GLY A 85 3.43 -4.52 -7.76
N VAL A 86 3.41 -3.33 -7.14
CA VAL A 86 4.12 -3.11 -5.86
C VAL A 86 3.53 -3.98 -4.76
N MET A 87 2.21 -4.02 -4.63
CA MET A 87 1.56 -4.80 -3.59
C MET A 87 1.71 -6.30 -3.84
N ALA A 88 1.67 -6.75 -5.11
CA ALA A 88 1.91 -8.15 -5.43
C ALA A 88 3.32 -8.55 -5.00
N SER A 89 4.31 -7.70 -5.28
CA SER A 89 5.69 -7.95 -4.86
C SER A 89 5.82 -7.98 -3.34
N PHE A 90 5.16 -7.05 -2.66
CA PHE A 90 5.17 -6.96 -1.20
C PHE A 90 4.58 -8.23 -0.57
N ILE A 91 3.40 -8.64 -1.05
CA ILE A 91 2.72 -9.82 -0.52
C ILE A 91 3.51 -11.09 -0.82
N THR A 92 4.07 -11.20 -2.02
CA THR A 92 4.88 -12.35 -2.42
C THR A 92 6.13 -12.46 -1.55
N THR A 93 6.81 -11.35 -1.32
CA THR A 93 8.00 -11.33 -0.46
C THR A 93 7.66 -11.73 0.97
N LEU A 94 6.56 -11.20 1.50
CA LEU A 94 6.10 -11.55 2.85
C LEU A 94 5.75 -13.04 2.93
N GLY A 95 5.07 -13.56 1.92
CA GLY A 95 4.73 -14.98 1.85
C GLY A 95 5.96 -15.88 1.80
N ASN A 96 6.96 -15.49 1.00
CA ASN A 96 8.19 -16.25 0.90
C ASN A 96 8.94 -16.28 2.24
N LYS A 97 8.96 -15.16 2.97
CA LYS A 97 9.58 -15.13 4.29
C LYS A 97 8.85 -16.05 5.26
N THR A 98 7.52 -16.10 5.17
CA THR A 98 6.73 -17.00 6.01
C THR A 98 7.03 -18.45 5.66
N PHE A 99 7.09 -18.78 4.38
CA PHE A 99 7.39 -20.14 3.94
C PHE A 99 8.79 -20.58 4.36
N ASN A 100 9.78 -19.73 4.17
CA ASN A 100 11.15 -20.05 4.53
C ASN A 100 11.29 -20.30 6.04
N LYS A 101 10.43 -19.66 6.83
CA LYS A 101 10.46 -19.82 8.27
C LYS A 101 9.84 -21.15 8.73
N THR A 102 8.84 -21.63 8.00
CA THR A 102 8.15 -22.87 8.34
C THR A 102 8.83 -24.11 7.79
N SER A 103 9.70 -23.96 6.84
CA SER A 103 10.48 -25.06 6.29
C SER A 103 11.86 -25.13 6.92
#